data_3660200fe1b11663a18977a35bfccda5
#
_entry.id   3660200fe1b11663a18977a35bfccda5
#
_cell.length_a   1.000
_cell.length_b   1.000
_cell.length_c   1.000
_cell.angle_alpha   90.00
_cell.angle_beta   90.00
_cell.angle_gamma   90.00
#
_symmetry.space_group_name_H-M   'P 1'
#
loop_
_entity.id
_entity.type
_entity.pdbx_description
1 polymer ?
#
loop_
_entity_poly.entity_id
_entity_poly.type
_entity_poly.pdbx_seq_one_letter_code
_entity_poly.pdbx_strand_id
1 'polypeptide(L)'
;MKTKFQYKDVHSCEAVVLACIDFRFWKETMKFVEEELEIKSYDFPKLPGAAKAINDCQGETDVPLQCIGVPCSLHHVQKIVIVNHADCGAYGGSKEFSGDDEAEQKFHEVQLKSAKEKILKYYPGKEVTLVYAKLVDGGENIEFILV
;
A
#
# COMPACT_ATOMS: atom_id res chain seq x y z
N MET A 1 16.36 -22.32 20.65
CA MET A 1 17.16 -21.09 20.38
C MET A 1 16.39 -19.90 20.95
N LYS A 2 17.09 -18.98 21.63
CA LYS A 2 16.49 -17.73 22.13
C LYS A 2 17.28 -16.55 21.56
N THR A 3 16.61 -15.61 20.90
CA THR A 3 17.23 -14.42 20.31
C THR A 3 16.53 -13.19 20.86
N LYS A 4 17.30 -12.15 21.21
CA LYS A 4 16.77 -10.89 21.74
C LYS A 4 17.03 -9.77 20.73
N PHE A 5 16.00 -8.95 20.51
CA PHE A 5 16.09 -7.72 19.76
C PHE A 5 15.72 -6.55 20.66
N GLN A 6 16.24 -5.36 20.33
CA GLN A 6 15.87 -4.15 21.05
C GLN A 6 14.39 -3.81 20.77
N TYR A 7 13.63 -3.55 21.80
CA TYR A 7 12.26 -3.04 21.74
C TYR A 7 12.25 -1.56 22.14
N LYS A 8 11.44 -0.76 21.44
CA LYS A 8 11.16 0.62 21.81
C LYS A 8 9.69 0.74 22.20
N ASP A 9 9.43 1.20 23.41
CA ASP A 9 8.07 1.43 23.93
C ASP A 9 7.51 2.75 23.37
N VAL A 10 7.05 2.71 22.12
CA VAL A 10 6.48 3.85 21.39
C VAL A 10 5.08 3.48 20.92
N HIS A 11 4.10 4.35 21.18
CA HIS A 11 2.69 4.12 20.90
C HIS A 11 2.11 5.02 19.79
N SER A 12 2.97 5.66 19.02
CA SER A 12 2.57 6.46 17.85
C SER A 12 3.55 6.26 16.71
N CYS A 13 3.05 6.35 15.47
CA CYS A 13 3.88 6.36 14.28
C CYS A 13 3.36 7.35 13.24
N GLU A 14 4.18 7.61 12.22
CA GLU A 14 3.88 8.63 11.21
C GLU A 14 2.79 8.19 10.23
N ALA A 15 2.79 6.92 9.84
CA ALA A 15 1.96 6.44 8.75
C ALA A 15 1.43 5.02 8.95
N VAL A 16 0.45 4.67 8.13
CA VAL A 16 0.15 3.29 7.76
C VAL A 16 0.41 3.11 6.27
N VAL A 17 1.16 2.09 5.92
CA VAL A 17 1.53 1.74 4.54
C VAL A 17 0.84 0.44 4.17
N LEU A 18 -0.18 0.50 3.32
CA LEU A 18 -0.87 -0.67 2.80
C LEU A 18 -0.24 -1.09 1.46
N ALA A 19 0.30 -2.30 1.40
CA ALA A 19 0.87 -2.87 0.19
C ALA A 19 0.32 -4.27 -0.10
N CYS A 20 0.60 -4.78 -1.30
CA CYS A 20 0.27 -6.16 -1.63
C CYS A 20 1.13 -7.15 -0.83
N ILE A 21 0.57 -8.35 -0.60
CA ILE A 21 1.31 -9.45 0.04
C ILE A 21 2.45 -9.98 -0.82
N ASP A 22 2.55 -9.59 -2.08
CA ASP A 22 3.54 -10.12 -3.03
C ASP A 22 4.96 -9.94 -2.50
N PHE A 23 5.66 -11.08 -2.38
CA PHE A 23 6.99 -11.13 -1.79
C PHE A 23 8.07 -10.45 -2.66
N ARG A 24 7.78 -10.21 -3.94
CA ARG A 24 8.71 -9.60 -4.89
C ARG A 24 8.90 -8.10 -4.68
N PHE A 25 7.95 -7.43 -4.01
CA PHE A 25 7.89 -5.95 -3.93
C PHE A 25 8.11 -5.36 -2.53
N TRP A 26 7.93 -6.13 -1.44
CA TRP A 26 7.85 -5.53 -0.11
C TRP A 26 9.14 -4.88 0.38
N LYS A 27 10.30 -5.42 0.04
CA LYS A 27 11.60 -4.84 0.47
C LYS A 27 11.85 -3.49 -0.18
N GLU A 28 11.62 -3.41 -1.48
CA GLU A 28 11.78 -2.19 -2.26
C GLU A 28 10.71 -1.16 -1.89
N THR A 29 9.48 -1.61 -1.57
CA THR A 29 8.43 -0.74 -1.04
C THR A 29 8.85 -0.10 0.29
N MET A 30 9.43 -0.88 1.22
CA MET A 30 9.94 -0.32 2.47
C MET A 30 11.05 0.71 2.23
N LYS A 31 12.02 0.41 1.37
CA LYS A 31 13.08 1.37 1.02
C LYS A 31 12.51 2.66 0.43
N PHE A 32 11.59 2.55 -0.52
CA PHE A 32 10.93 3.71 -1.13
C PHE A 32 10.22 4.57 -0.06
N VAL A 33 9.47 3.94 0.85
CA VAL A 33 8.78 4.64 1.92
C VAL A 33 9.77 5.35 2.86
N GLU A 34 10.87 4.70 3.22
CA GLU A 34 11.85 5.22 4.16
C GLU A 34 12.82 6.23 3.56
N GLU A 35 13.21 6.06 2.30
CA GLU A 35 14.23 6.86 1.64
C GLU A 35 13.64 8.01 0.83
N GLU A 36 12.56 7.74 0.05
CA GLU A 36 11.97 8.73 -0.86
C GLU A 36 10.79 9.48 -0.25
N LEU A 37 9.92 8.79 0.51
CA LEU A 37 8.82 9.45 1.23
C LEU A 37 9.24 9.97 2.61
N GLU A 38 10.46 9.66 3.05
CA GLU A 38 11.05 10.06 4.33
C GLU A 38 10.21 9.67 5.56
N ILE A 39 9.39 8.61 5.46
CA ILE A 39 8.57 8.07 6.55
C ILE A 39 9.39 7.02 7.29
N LYS A 40 9.69 7.26 8.57
CA LYS A 40 10.60 6.41 9.37
C LYS A 40 9.90 5.47 10.35
N SER A 41 8.62 5.70 10.63
CA SER A 41 7.82 4.85 11.50
C SER A 41 6.42 4.64 10.93
N TYR A 42 6.02 3.38 10.76
CA TYR A 42 4.74 3.06 10.14
C TYR A 42 4.25 1.65 10.47
N ASP A 43 2.94 1.48 10.52
CA ASP A 43 2.30 0.17 10.44
C ASP A 43 2.31 -0.31 8.99
N PHE A 44 2.56 -1.61 8.77
CA PHE A 44 2.72 -2.15 7.42
C PHE A 44 1.79 -3.35 7.15
N PRO A 45 0.46 -3.12 7.03
CA PRO A 45 -0.45 -4.17 6.59
C PRO A 45 -0.17 -4.57 5.14
N LYS A 46 -0.20 -5.87 4.87
CA LYS A 46 -0.02 -6.44 3.54
C LYS A 46 -1.23 -7.29 3.20
N LEU A 47 -1.97 -6.87 2.18
CA LEU A 47 -3.20 -7.52 1.75
C LEU A 47 -3.17 -7.82 0.24
N PRO A 48 -3.79 -8.92 -0.23
CA PRO A 48 -3.85 -9.21 -1.66
C PRO A 48 -4.42 -8.05 -2.46
N GLY A 49 -3.64 -7.53 -3.41
CA GLY A 49 -4.03 -6.43 -4.29
C GLY A 49 -4.10 -5.05 -3.65
N ALA A 50 -3.67 -4.90 -2.38
CA ALA A 50 -3.66 -3.62 -1.64
C ALA A 50 -4.94 -2.78 -1.82
N ALA A 51 -5.01 -1.87 -2.82
CA ALA A 51 -6.20 -1.06 -3.11
C ALA A 51 -7.44 -1.91 -3.37
N LYS A 52 -7.30 -3.10 -4.00
CA LYS A 52 -8.40 -4.03 -4.22
C LYS A 52 -9.07 -4.43 -2.90
N ALA A 53 -8.28 -4.78 -1.91
CA ALA A 53 -8.81 -5.18 -0.61
C ALA A 53 -9.67 -4.07 0.03
N ILE A 54 -9.27 -2.80 -0.11
CA ILE A 54 -10.07 -1.66 0.32
C ILE A 54 -11.33 -1.51 -0.53
N ASN A 55 -11.21 -1.59 -1.87
CA ASN A 55 -12.34 -1.40 -2.78
C ASN A 55 -13.42 -2.47 -2.59
N ASP A 56 -13.06 -3.69 -2.25
CA ASP A 56 -13.97 -4.80 -2.02
C ASP A 56 -14.71 -4.71 -0.65
N CYS A 57 -14.28 -3.86 0.28
CA CYS A 57 -14.95 -3.68 1.57
C CYS A 57 -16.39 -3.20 1.43
N GLN A 58 -17.27 -3.77 2.23
CA GLN A 58 -18.68 -3.38 2.33
C GLN A 58 -18.92 -2.40 3.50
N GLY A 59 -18.07 -2.41 4.53
CA GLY A 59 -18.21 -1.55 5.69
C GLY A 59 -16.90 -1.39 6.48
N GLU A 60 -16.93 -0.45 7.43
CA GLU A 60 -15.77 -0.08 8.26
C GLU A 60 -15.23 -1.24 9.11
N THR A 61 -16.09 -2.23 9.44
CA THR A 61 -15.70 -3.39 10.21
C THR A 61 -14.95 -4.46 9.43
N ASP A 62 -14.86 -4.31 8.12
CA ASP A 62 -14.10 -5.24 7.29
C ASP A 62 -12.60 -5.10 7.55
N VAL A 63 -11.91 -6.22 7.60
CA VAL A 63 -10.49 -6.29 7.98
C VAL A 63 -9.61 -5.30 7.24
N PRO A 64 -9.71 -5.13 5.90
CA PRO A 64 -8.87 -4.16 5.20
C PRO A 64 -9.04 -2.72 5.69
N LEU A 65 -10.28 -2.28 5.96
CA LEU A 65 -10.52 -0.95 6.53
C LEU A 65 -10.08 -0.85 7.98
N GLN A 66 -10.20 -1.91 8.78
CA GLN A 66 -9.64 -1.95 10.14
C GLN A 66 -8.11 -1.85 10.13
N CYS A 67 -7.42 -2.41 9.13
CA CYS A 67 -5.97 -2.23 8.96
C CYS A 67 -5.56 -0.76 8.77
N ILE A 68 -6.48 0.12 8.39
CA ILE A 68 -6.29 1.57 8.32
C ILE A 68 -6.81 2.26 9.60
N GLY A 69 -8.02 1.91 10.03
CA GLY A 69 -8.69 2.57 11.15
C GLY A 69 -8.01 2.35 12.50
N VAL A 70 -7.53 1.13 12.76
CA VAL A 70 -6.82 0.82 14.01
C VAL A 70 -5.54 1.64 14.16
N PRO A 71 -4.63 1.70 13.17
CA PRO A 71 -3.50 2.63 13.19
C PRO A 71 -3.90 4.09 13.39
N CYS A 72 -4.94 4.55 12.70
CA CYS A 72 -5.42 5.92 12.86
C CYS A 72 -5.87 6.24 14.29
N SER A 73 -6.50 5.29 14.97
CA SER A 73 -7.05 5.49 16.32
C SER A 73 -6.03 5.23 17.42
N LEU A 74 -5.26 4.14 17.34
CA LEU A 74 -4.35 3.71 18.40
C LEU A 74 -2.94 4.28 18.27
N HIS A 75 -2.44 4.42 17.05
CA HIS A 75 -1.10 4.94 16.78
C HIS A 75 -1.09 6.38 16.28
N HIS A 76 -2.24 7.04 16.28
CA HIS A 76 -2.41 8.46 15.91
C HIS A 76 -1.91 8.81 14.51
N VAL A 77 -1.95 7.86 13.59
CA VAL A 77 -1.49 8.00 12.21
C VAL A 77 -2.25 9.10 11.48
N GLN A 78 -1.52 9.97 10.77
CA GLN A 78 -2.07 11.03 9.93
C GLN A 78 -1.87 10.76 8.43
N LYS A 79 -0.84 9.99 8.07
CA LYS A 79 -0.48 9.67 6.69
C LYS A 79 -0.86 8.23 6.35
N ILE A 80 -1.45 8.04 5.20
CA ILE A 80 -1.80 6.72 4.66
C ILE A 80 -1.13 6.59 3.29
N VAL A 81 -0.36 5.53 3.08
CA VAL A 81 0.27 5.23 1.80
C VAL A 81 -0.34 3.94 1.26
N ILE A 82 -0.80 3.95 0.02
CA ILE A 82 -1.34 2.75 -0.65
C ILE A 82 -0.46 2.44 -1.85
N VAL A 83 0.08 1.22 -1.88
CA VAL A 83 1.00 0.78 -2.93
C VAL A 83 0.41 -0.40 -3.70
N ASN A 84 0.02 -0.16 -4.96
CA ASN A 84 -0.25 -1.21 -5.94
C ASN A 84 1.00 -1.50 -6.76
N HIS A 85 1.05 -2.63 -7.44
CA HIS A 85 2.21 -3.01 -8.26
C HIS A 85 1.79 -3.69 -9.57
N ALA A 86 2.68 -3.66 -10.54
CA ALA A 86 2.54 -4.38 -11.81
C ALA A 86 2.51 -5.90 -11.58
N ASP A 87 1.92 -6.62 -12.50
CA ASP A 87 1.80 -8.08 -12.48
C ASP A 87 1.18 -8.63 -11.17
N CYS A 88 0.20 -7.91 -10.63
CA CYS A 88 -0.45 -8.31 -9.39
C CYS A 88 -1.44 -9.45 -9.63
N GLY A 89 -1.16 -10.61 -9.03
CA GLY A 89 -2.02 -11.79 -9.15
C GLY A 89 -3.45 -11.61 -8.65
N ALA A 90 -3.67 -10.69 -7.69
CA ALA A 90 -5.01 -10.37 -7.20
C ALA A 90 -5.91 -9.71 -8.25
N TYR A 91 -5.30 -9.11 -9.30
CA TYR A 91 -5.97 -8.52 -10.46
C TYR A 91 -5.82 -9.38 -11.73
N GLY A 92 -5.26 -10.59 -11.63
CA GLY A 92 -5.06 -11.50 -12.75
C GLY A 92 -3.67 -11.42 -13.39
N GLY A 93 -2.82 -10.47 -12.98
CA GLY A 93 -1.47 -10.26 -13.52
C GLY A 93 -1.45 -9.45 -14.82
N SER A 94 -0.25 -9.12 -15.29
CA SER A 94 -0.05 -8.31 -16.51
C SER A 94 -0.65 -8.92 -17.78
N LYS A 95 -0.87 -10.23 -17.80
CA LYS A 95 -1.54 -10.93 -18.92
C LYS A 95 -2.95 -10.41 -19.22
N GLU A 96 -3.66 -9.89 -18.21
CA GLU A 96 -5.00 -9.30 -18.39
C GLU A 96 -4.95 -8.02 -19.25
N PHE A 97 -3.77 -7.42 -19.40
CA PHE A 97 -3.53 -6.21 -20.17
C PHE A 97 -2.81 -6.50 -21.50
N SER A 98 -2.63 -7.79 -21.87
CA SER A 98 -1.99 -8.22 -23.11
C SER A 98 -0.58 -7.63 -23.32
N GLY A 99 0.16 -7.39 -22.24
CA GLY A 99 1.49 -6.79 -22.24
C GLY A 99 1.52 -5.27 -22.48
N ASP A 100 0.38 -4.60 -22.36
CA ASP A 100 0.29 -3.13 -22.40
C ASP A 100 0.51 -2.56 -20.99
N ASP A 101 1.76 -2.17 -20.71
CA ASP A 101 2.17 -1.61 -19.41
C ASP A 101 1.46 -0.29 -19.07
N GLU A 102 1.11 0.51 -20.10
CA GLU A 102 0.39 1.78 -19.88
C GLU A 102 -1.08 1.51 -19.51
N ALA A 103 -1.71 0.53 -20.14
CA ALA A 103 -3.07 0.13 -19.80
C ALA A 103 -3.12 -0.44 -18.37
N GLU A 104 -2.15 -1.27 -17.98
CA GLU A 104 -2.03 -1.81 -16.63
C GLU A 104 -1.84 -0.69 -15.61
N GLN A 105 -0.93 0.24 -15.85
CA GLN A 105 -0.70 1.39 -14.96
C GLN A 105 -1.99 2.21 -14.78
N LYS A 106 -2.65 2.61 -15.86
CA LYS A 106 -3.91 3.37 -15.81
C LYS A 106 -5.00 2.64 -15.02
N PHE A 107 -5.11 1.33 -15.20
CA PHE A 107 -6.03 0.51 -14.42
C PHE A 107 -5.73 0.61 -12.92
N HIS A 108 -4.48 0.43 -12.52
CA HIS A 108 -4.06 0.52 -11.12
C HIS A 108 -4.25 1.92 -10.53
N GLU A 109 -4.03 2.98 -11.31
CA GLU A 109 -4.31 4.36 -10.89
C GLU A 109 -5.80 4.57 -10.54
N VAL A 110 -6.71 4.02 -11.35
CA VAL A 110 -8.16 4.07 -11.07
C VAL A 110 -8.47 3.32 -9.77
N GLN A 111 -7.90 2.13 -9.56
CA GLN A 111 -8.11 1.35 -8.35
C GLN A 111 -7.59 2.07 -7.10
N LEU A 112 -6.43 2.70 -7.19
CA LEU A 112 -5.83 3.50 -6.12
C LEU A 112 -6.70 4.71 -5.75
N LYS A 113 -7.17 5.46 -6.75
CA LYS A 113 -8.05 6.62 -6.54
C LYS A 113 -9.37 6.22 -5.88
N SER A 114 -9.98 5.12 -6.32
CA SER A 114 -11.20 4.57 -5.70
C SER A 114 -10.96 4.19 -4.23
N ALA A 115 -9.85 3.53 -3.92
CA ALA A 115 -9.49 3.18 -2.55
C ALA A 115 -9.28 4.41 -1.66
N LYS A 116 -8.63 5.46 -2.18
CA LYS A 116 -8.47 6.74 -1.48
C LYS A 116 -9.81 7.37 -1.14
N GLU A 117 -10.73 7.44 -2.10
CA GLU A 117 -12.09 7.98 -1.87
C GLU A 117 -12.81 7.22 -0.77
N LYS A 118 -12.75 5.88 -0.80
CA LYS A 118 -13.37 5.03 0.23
C LYS A 118 -12.72 5.26 1.59
N ILE A 119 -11.39 5.32 1.68
CA ILE A 119 -10.68 5.59 2.94
C ILE A 119 -11.09 6.95 3.51
N LEU A 120 -11.08 8.00 2.69
CA LEU A 120 -11.43 9.35 3.15
C LEU A 120 -12.89 9.50 3.55
N LYS A 121 -13.79 8.64 3.06
CA LYS A 121 -15.17 8.58 3.53
C LYS A 121 -15.26 8.11 4.98
N TYR A 122 -14.43 7.14 5.39
CA TYR A 122 -14.43 6.60 6.77
C TYR A 122 -13.47 7.34 7.69
N TYR A 123 -12.35 7.84 7.15
CA TYR A 123 -11.28 8.50 7.90
C TYR A 123 -10.96 9.88 7.28
N PRO A 124 -11.91 10.84 7.42
CA PRO A 124 -11.74 12.17 6.82
C PRO A 124 -10.55 12.92 7.42
N GLY A 125 -9.94 13.80 6.62
CA GLY A 125 -8.83 14.65 7.06
C GLY A 125 -7.46 13.95 7.08
N LYS A 126 -7.35 12.69 6.68
CA LYS A 126 -6.08 12.00 6.52
C LYS A 126 -5.39 12.37 5.21
N GLU A 127 -4.06 12.44 5.24
CA GLU A 127 -3.24 12.58 4.04
C GLU A 127 -3.08 11.20 3.39
N VAL A 128 -3.52 11.05 2.14
CA VAL A 128 -3.44 9.76 1.42
C VAL A 128 -2.56 9.91 0.20
N THR A 129 -1.43 9.22 0.21
CA THR A 129 -0.48 9.09 -0.89
C THR A 129 -0.72 7.79 -1.65
N LEU A 130 -0.80 7.89 -2.96
CA LEU A 130 -1.03 6.76 -3.86
C LEU A 130 0.23 6.46 -4.65
N VAL A 131 0.61 5.20 -4.72
CA VAL A 131 1.85 4.75 -5.35
C VAL A 131 1.58 3.55 -6.24
N TYR A 132 2.16 3.57 -7.44
CA TYR A 132 2.21 2.41 -8.33
C TYR A 132 3.66 1.96 -8.50
N ALA A 133 3.95 0.70 -8.19
CA ALA A 133 5.26 0.08 -8.40
C ALA A 133 5.28 -0.60 -9.77
N LYS A 134 5.90 0.05 -10.75
CA LYS A 134 6.03 -0.38 -12.13
C LYS A 134 7.25 -1.27 -12.32
N LEU A 135 7.13 -2.30 -13.16
CA LEU A 135 8.28 -3.07 -13.64
C LEU A 135 8.88 -2.36 -14.86
N VAL A 136 10.18 -2.14 -14.83
CA VAL A 136 10.95 -1.48 -15.89
C VAL A 136 12.17 -2.33 -16.29
N ASP A 137 12.87 -1.93 -17.34
CA ASP A 137 14.08 -2.62 -17.84
C ASP A 137 13.86 -4.12 -18.10
N GLY A 138 12.72 -4.46 -18.75
CA GLY A 138 12.39 -5.85 -19.03
C GLY A 138 11.95 -6.65 -17.78
N GLY A 139 11.57 -5.98 -16.71
CA GLY A 139 11.16 -6.59 -15.44
C GLY A 139 12.31 -6.80 -14.45
N GLU A 140 13.48 -6.23 -14.71
CA GLU A 140 14.65 -6.34 -13.83
C GLU A 140 14.62 -5.32 -12.68
N ASN A 141 13.94 -4.18 -12.87
CA ASN A 141 13.86 -3.10 -11.91
C ASN A 141 12.42 -2.70 -11.58
N ILE A 142 12.26 -2.07 -10.42
CA ILE A 142 10.99 -1.51 -9.96
C ILE A 142 11.14 0.02 -9.90
N GLU A 143 10.23 0.72 -10.57
CA GLU A 143 10.08 2.18 -10.49
C GLU A 143 8.81 2.52 -9.71
N PHE A 144 8.92 3.38 -8.70
CA PHE A 144 7.78 3.84 -7.92
C PHE A 144 7.26 5.17 -8.46
N ILE A 145 5.98 5.23 -8.78
CA ILE A 145 5.30 6.37 -9.40
C ILE A 145 4.23 6.89 -8.44
N LEU A 146 4.28 8.17 -8.12
CA LEU A 146 3.21 8.85 -7.38
C LEU A 146 2.01 9.11 -8.32
N VAL A 147 0.79 8.81 -7.86
CA VAL A 147 -0.46 8.86 -8.63
C VAL A 147 -1.33 10.03 -8.21
#